data_a564210b18c8dc56fd99c852a29de5d6
#
_entry.id   a564210b18c8dc56fd99c852a29de5d6
#
_cell.length_a   1.000
_cell.length_b   1.000
_cell.length_c   1.000
_cell.angle_alpha   90.00
_cell.angle_beta   90.00
_cell.angle_gamma   90.00
#
_symmetry.space_group_name_H-M   'P 1'
#
loop_
_entity.id
_entity.type
_entity.pdbx_description
1 polymer ?
#
loop_
_entity_poly.entity_id
_entity_poly.type
_entity_poly.pdbx_seq_one_letter_code
_entity_poly.pdbx_strand_id
1 'polypeptide(L)'
;MAIDNKTKELIAVGASITANCQPCLQFHRNKALEFGADAGEIAEAVEMGKQVRKGAADKMDEFSAGSKDCGFTPPRWIKSACCG
;
A
#
# COMPACT_ATOMS: atom_id res chain seq x y z
N MET A 1 -7.63 -2.35 25.90
CA MET A 1 -7.51 -2.06 24.48
C MET A 1 -8.45 -2.93 23.68
N ALA A 2 -9.06 -2.34 22.70
CA ALA A 2 -10.08 -3.03 21.92
C ALA A 2 -9.52 -3.95 20.85
N ILE A 3 -8.29 -3.74 20.41
CA ILE A 3 -7.71 -4.50 19.31
C ILE A 3 -6.75 -5.56 19.86
N ASP A 4 -6.99 -6.82 19.51
CA ASP A 4 -6.14 -7.91 19.96
C ASP A 4 -4.87 -8.00 19.11
N ASN A 5 -3.94 -8.84 19.54
CA ASN A 5 -2.65 -8.96 18.87
C ASN A 5 -2.77 -9.52 17.45
N LYS A 6 -3.70 -10.46 17.23
CA LYS A 6 -3.92 -10.98 15.88
C LYS A 6 -4.36 -9.88 14.94
N THR A 7 -5.30 -9.05 15.36
CA THR A 7 -5.79 -7.95 14.55
C THR A 7 -4.69 -6.94 14.27
N LYS A 8 -3.88 -6.62 15.29
CA LYS A 8 -2.76 -5.69 15.10
C LYS A 8 -1.79 -6.19 14.04
N GLU A 9 -1.49 -7.49 14.05
CA GLU A 9 -0.56 -8.04 13.08
C GLU A 9 -1.17 -8.11 11.68
N LEU A 10 -2.46 -8.35 11.57
CA LEU A 10 -3.15 -8.31 10.27
C LEU A 10 -3.14 -6.90 9.69
N ILE A 11 -3.34 -5.89 10.53
CA ILE A 11 -3.21 -4.49 10.11
C ILE A 11 -1.79 -4.23 9.59
N ALA A 12 -0.80 -4.74 10.30
CA ALA A 12 0.61 -4.55 9.92
C ALA A 12 0.93 -5.26 8.61
N VAL A 13 0.31 -6.42 8.35
CA VAL A 13 0.47 -7.11 7.08
C VAL A 13 -0.03 -6.23 5.94
N GLY A 14 -1.23 -5.68 6.07
CA GLY A 14 -1.77 -4.77 5.05
C GLY A 14 -0.91 -3.53 4.87
N ALA A 15 -0.45 -2.94 5.97
CA ALA A 15 0.41 -1.77 5.94
C ALA A 15 1.74 -2.07 5.23
N SER A 16 2.30 -3.27 5.43
CA SER A 16 3.54 -3.68 4.80
C SER A 16 3.40 -3.72 3.27
N ILE A 17 2.26 -4.21 2.79
CA ILE A 17 1.98 -4.23 1.35
C ILE A 17 1.89 -2.80 0.82
N THR A 18 1.15 -1.94 1.51
CA THR A 18 0.99 -0.55 1.09
C THR A 18 2.33 0.17 1.04
N ALA A 19 3.20 -0.11 2.02
CA ALA A 19 4.53 0.50 2.10
C ALA A 19 5.57 -0.16 1.21
N ASN A 20 5.24 -1.26 0.52
CA ASN A 20 6.17 -2.02 -0.31
C ASN A 20 7.38 -2.51 0.50
N CYS A 21 7.15 -2.97 1.71
CA CYS A 21 8.22 -3.41 2.60
C CYS A 21 8.21 -4.93 2.70
N GLN A 22 9.09 -5.59 1.96
CA GLN A 22 9.16 -7.06 1.94
C GLN A 22 9.51 -7.67 3.29
N PRO A 23 10.57 -7.21 3.97
CA PRO A 23 10.89 -7.79 5.28
C PRO A 23 9.81 -7.51 6.32
N CYS A 24 9.12 -6.38 6.21
CA CYS A 24 8.02 -6.06 7.11
C CYS A 24 6.88 -7.06 6.93
N LEU A 25 6.55 -7.35 5.68
CA LEU A 25 5.49 -8.31 5.37
C LEU A 25 5.82 -9.67 5.95
N GLN A 26 7.04 -10.14 5.74
CA GLN A 26 7.44 -11.45 6.23
C GLN A 26 7.37 -11.52 7.74
N PHE A 27 7.86 -10.50 8.42
CA PHE A 27 7.85 -10.45 9.87
C PHE A 27 6.42 -10.47 10.43
N HIS A 28 5.58 -9.59 9.93
CA HIS A 28 4.21 -9.47 10.45
C HIS A 28 3.32 -10.63 10.06
N ARG A 29 3.56 -11.21 8.89
CA ARG A 29 2.86 -12.42 8.49
C ARG A 29 3.13 -13.56 9.47
N ASN A 30 4.39 -13.74 9.83
CA ASN A 30 4.78 -14.77 10.78
C ASN A 30 4.17 -14.49 12.17
N LYS A 31 4.18 -13.23 12.58
CA LYS A 31 3.58 -12.83 13.86
C LYS A 31 2.07 -13.07 13.86
N ALA A 32 1.41 -12.77 12.76
CA ALA A 32 -0.02 -13.00 12.64
C ALA A 32 -0.33 -14.48 12.83
N LEU A 33 0.46 -15.35 12.22
CA LEU A 33 0.28 -16.80 12.40
C LEU A 33 0.48 -17.21 13.85
N GLU A 34 1.49 -16.64 14.53
CA GLU A 34 1.72 -16.91 15.95
C GLU A 34 0.51 -16.55 16.81
N PHE A 35 -0.18 -15.48 16.47
CA PHE A 35 -1.33 -15.01 17.22
C PHE A 35 -2.65 -15.62 16.73
N GLY A 36 -2.58 -16.64 15.90
CA GLY A 36 -3.76 -17.41 15.54
C GLY A 36 -4.47 -17.03 14.26
N ALA A 37 -3.87 -16.17 13.44
CA ALA A 37 -4.44 -15.85 12.14
C ALA A 37 -4.29 -17.05 11.21
N ASP A 38 -5.27 -17.28 10.36
CA ASP A 38 -5.15 -18.33 9.35
C ASP A 38 -4.72 -17.70 8.01
N ALA A 39 -4.40 -18.58 7.06
CA ALA A 39 -3.92 -18.14 5.75
C ALA A 39 -4.94 -17.28 5.02
N GLY A 40 -6.23 -17.55 5.22
CA GLY A 40 -7.29 -16.77 4.59
C GLY A 40 -7.34 -15.35 5.12
N GLU A 41 -7.21 -15.19 6.43
CA GLU A 41 -7.18 -13.87 7.04
C GLU A 41 -5.99 -13.05 6.57
N ILE A 42 -4.83 -13.71 6.47
CA ILE A 42 -3.63 -13.05 5.99
C ILE A 42 -3.80 -12.63 4.53
N ALA A 43 -4.38 -13.50 3.70
CA ALA A 43 -4.62 -13.18 2.30
C ALA A 43 -5.54 -11.98 2.14
N GLU A 44 -6.58 -11.88 2.98
CA GLU A 44 -7.48 -10.73 2.95
C GLU A 44 -6.76 -9.44 3.35
N ALA A 45 -5.90 -9.52 4.38
CA ALA A 45 -5.12 -8.36 4.80
C ALA A 45 -4.19 -7.88 3.69
N VAL A 46 -3.57 -8.83 2.97
CA VAL A 46 -2.72 -8.52 1.83
C VAL A 46 -3.53 -7.83 0.74
N GLU A 47 -4.72 -8.34 0.43
CA GLU A 47 -5.58 -7.73 -0.59
C GLU A 47 -5.98 -6.32 -0.21
N MET A 48 -6.31 -6.08 1.05
CA MET A 48 -6.64 -4.73 1.49
C MET A 48 -5.47 -3.77 1.31
N GLY A 49 -4.26 -4.23 1.63
CA GLY A 49 -3.06 -3.42 1.42
C GLY A 49 -2.85 -3.08 -0.05
N LYS A 50 -3.11 -4.04 -0.94
CA LYS A 50 -3.00 -3.82 -2.39
C LYS A 50 -4.03 -2.79 -2.86
N GLN A 51 -5.26 -2.88 -2.35
CA GLN A 51 -6.30 -1.94 -2.72
C GLN A 51 -5.94 -0.51 -2.30
N VAL A 52 -5.44 -0.35 -1.09
CA VAL A 52 -5.01 0.97 -0.60
C VAL A 52 -3.87 1.50 -1.45
N ARG A 53 -2.88 0.66 -1.74
CA ARG A 53 -1.74 1.06 -2.55
C ARG A 53 -2.18 1.49 -3.95
N LYS A 54 -3.06 0.71 -4.57
CA LYS A 54 -3.58 1.04 -5.89
C LYS A 54 -4.38 2.34 -5.86
N GLY A 55 -5.24 2.49 -4.87
CA GLY A 55 -6.02 3.71 -4.72
C GLY A 55 -5.16 4.94 -4.53
N ALA A 56 -4.09 4.80 -3.74
CA ALA A 56 -3.15 5.90 -3.52
C ALA A 56 -2.44 6.27 -4.82
N ALA A 57 -2.02 5.26 -5.59
CA ALA A 57 -1.37 5.51 -6.88
C ALA A 57 -2.33 6.20 -7.86
N ASP A 58 -3.57 5.71 -7.92
CA ASP A 58 -4.58 6.31 -8.81
C ASP A 58 -4.85 7.77 -8.44
N LYS A 59 -4.96 8.06 -7.15
CA LYS A 59 -5.20 9.43 -6.69
C LYS A 59 -4.02 10.33 -6.96
N MET A 60 -2.81 9.82 -6.80
CA MET A 60 -1.62 10.60 -7.12
C MET A 60 -1.55 10.88 -8.61
N ASP A 61 -1.89 9.89 -9.44
CA ASP A 61 -1.92 10.06 -10.89
C ASP A 61 -2.94 11.12 -11.29
N GLU A 62 -4.13 11.08 -10.69
CA GLU A 62 -5.17 12.08 -10.95
C GLU A 62 -4.70 13.48 -10.54
N PHE A 63 -4.10 13.58 -9.36
CA PHE A 63 -3.61 14.84 -8.85
C PHE A 63 -2.55 15.43 -9.77
N SER A 64 -1.58 14.61 -10.17
CA SER A 64 -0.48 15.08 -11.02
C SER A 64 -0.96 15.43 -12.41
N ALA A 65 -1.91 14.65 -12.95
CA ALA A 65 -2.45 14.94 -14.29
C ALA A 65 -3.32 16.19 -14.28
N GLY A 66 -4.02 16.43 -13.17
CA GLY A 66 -4.89 17.60 -13.04
C GLY A 66 -4.16 18.88 -12.72
N SER A 67 -2.87 18.80 -12.42
CA SER A 67 -2.07 19.99 -12.12
C SER A 67 -1.95 20.86 -13.35
N LYS A 68 -2.23 22.14 -13.19
CA LYS A 68 -2.10 23.09 -14.28
C LYS A 68 -0.77 23.80 -14.28
N ASP A 69 0.10 23.39 -13.40
CA ASP A 69 1.43 23.95 -13.31
C ASP A 69 2.31 23.33 -14.40
N CYS A 70 2.41 24.01 -15.50
CA CYS A 70 3.21 23.55 -16.63
C CYS A 70 4.63 24.08 -16.58
N GLY A 71 5.03 24.66 -15.46
CA GLY A 71 6.40 25.09 -15.28
C GLY A 71 7.37 23.95 -15.06
N PHE A 72 6.86 22.80 -14.68
CA PHE A 72 7.69 21.64 -14.47
C PHE A 72 8.09 20.99 -15.79
N THR A 73 9.38 20.73 -15.97
CA THR A 73 9.90 20.04 -17.15
C THR A 73 10.26 18.62 -16.73
N PRO A 74 9.45 17.62 -17.10
CA PRO A 74 9.72 16.25 -16.67
C PRO A 74 10.96 15.68 -17.35
N PRO A 75 11.62 14.70 -16.72
CA PRO A 75 12.70 13.95 -17.37
C PRO A 75 12.19 13.22 -18.61
N ARG A 76 13.12 12.84 -19.48
CA ARG A 76 12.74 12.17 -20.74
C ARG A 76 11.99 10.88 -20.55
N TRP A 77 12.24 10.18 -19.45
CA TRP A 77 11.59 8.90 -19.21
C TRP A 77 10.13 9.03 -18.75
N ILE A 78 9.70 10.23 -18.42
CA ILE A 78 8.29 10.48 -18.08
C ILE A 78 7.58 10.90 -19.35
N LYS A 79 6.64 10.07 -19.77
CA LYS A 79 5.94 10.33 -21.04
C LYS A 79 4.78 11.30 -20.91
N SER A 80 4.16 11.37 -19.75
CA SER A 80 3.05 12.28 -19.58
C SER A 80 3.52 13.56 -18.93
N ALA A 81 3.34 14.65 -19.61
CA ALA A 81 3.65 15.96 -19.07
C ALA A 81 2.39 16.55 -18.46
N CYS A 82 2.56 17.53 -17.60
CA CYS A 82 1.43 18.17 -16.95
C CYS A 82 0.51 18.86 -17.95
N CYS A 83 1.03 19.21 -19.11
CA CYS A 83 0.28 19.89 -20.15
C CYS A 83 -0.08 18.97 -21.31
N GLY A 84 0.35 17.73 -21.25
CA GLY A 84 0.20 16.79 -22.35
C GLY A 84 -1.13 16.13 -22.45
#